data_7f7c647379a6b1da78d2a63feab86553
#
_entry.id   7f7c647379a6b1da78d2a63feab86553
#
_cell.length_a   1.000
_cell.length_b   1.000
_cell.length_c   1.000
_cell.angle_alpha   90.00
_cell.angle_beta   90.00
_cell.angle_gamma   90.00
#
_symmetry.space_group_name_H-M   'P 1'
#
loop_
_entity.id
_entity.type
_entity.pdbx_description
1 polymer ?
#
loop_
_entity_poly.entity_id
_entity_poly.type
_entity_poly.pdbx_seq_one_letter_code
_entity_poly.pdbx_strand_id
1 'polypeptide(L)'
;VDSVAALVRDGIMEFGKAAADLSDDEESQSTNGVMLEPNTGSTKWAIGDLDQQTFFVVDKLKTAQISEAQSITLPDGTQAYRVIRLTSRSEPHRMNLKDDYELIRQAAEGRKRQKAVDDWVKDHLANIYVRILPDYAGCTFQHPWLPQTGH
;
A
#
# COMPACT_ATOMS: atom_id res chain seq x y z
N VAL A 1 -11.89 24.75 3.73
CA VAL A 1 -12.14 23.31 3.68
C VAL A 1 -13.56 22.97 4.08
N ASP A 2 -14.11 23.51 5.20
CA ASP A 2 -15.49 23.21 5.63
C ASP A 2 -16.54 23.61 4.61
N SER A 3 -16.38 24.78 3.98
CA SER A 3 -17.29 25.25 2.93
C SER A 3 -17.30 24.33 1.71
N VAL A 4 -16.13 23.82 1.31
CA VAL A 4 -16.01 22.86 0.20
C VAL A 4 -16.63 21.52 0.59
N ALA A 5 -16.36 21.03 1.81
CA ALA A 5 -16.95 19.80 2.32
C ALA A 5 -18.50 19.89 2.38
N ALA A 6 -19.06 21.06 2.70
CA ALA A 6 -20.49 21.29 2.67
C ALA A 6 -21.04 21.22 1.24
N LEU A 7 -20.41 21.91 0.28
CA LEU A 7 -20.84 21.89 -1.13
C LEU A 7 -20.84 20.47 -1.72
N VAL A 8 -19.86 19.64 -1.34
CA VAL A 8 -19.78 18.25 -1.80
C VAL A 8 -20.84 17.39 -1.11
N ARG A 9 -21.08 17.58 0.20
CA ARG A 9 -22.14 16.86 0.93
C ARG A 9 -23.55 17.18 0.40
N ASP A 10 -23.78 18.43 0.02
CA ASP A 10 -25.05 18.88 -0.53
C ASP A 10 -25.23 18.49 -2.01
N GLY A 11 -24.24 17.83 -2.61
CA GLY A 11 -24.29 17.39 -4.01
C GLY A 11 -24.16 18.51 -5.05
N ILE A 12 -23.77 19.72 -4.62
CA ILE A 12 -23.57 20.89 -5.48
C ILE A 12 -22.27 20.75 -6.28
N MET A 13 -21.25 20.09 -5.69
CA MET A 13 -19.97 19.83 -6.32
C MET A 13 -19.60 18.35 -6.18
N GLU A 14 -19.05 17.77 -7.23
CA GLU A 14 -18.51 16.41 -7.17
C GLU A 14 -17.20 16.38 -6.38
N PHE A 15 -16.98 15.33 -5.55
CA PHE A 15 -15.80 15.19 -4.70
C PHE A 15 -14.49 15.18 -5.51
N GLY A 16 -14.45 14.43 -6.61
CA GLY A 16 -13.27 14.35 -7.48
C GLY A 16 -12.92 15.70 -8.12
N LYS A 17 -13.94 16.45 -8.53
CA LYS A 17 -13.74 17.79 -9.07
C LYS A 17 -13.27 18.77 -8.00
N ALA A 18 -13.83 18.70 -6.79
CA ALA A 18 -13.36 19.51 -5.66
C ALA A 18 -11.89 19.21 -5.32
N ALA A 19 -11.48 17.95 -5.35
CA ALA A 19 -10.09 17.57 -5.12
C ALA A 19 -9.15 18.09 -6.23
N ALA A 20 -9.54 17.96 -7.50
CA ALA A 20 -8.72 18.42 -8.62
C ALA A 20 -8.56 19.95 -8.66
N ASP A 21 -9.63 20.70 -8.36
CA ASP A 21 -9.66 22.16 -8.54
C ASP A 21 -9.21 22.91 -7.28
N LEU A 22 -9.40 22.34 -6.08
CA LEU A 22 -9.31 23.07 -4.81
C LEU A 22 -8.37 22.44 -3.77
N SER A 23 -7.78 21.26 -4.04
CA SER A 23 -6.80 20.67 -3.13
C SER A 23 -5.46 21.41 -3.24
N ASP A 24 -4.77 21.59 -2.13
CA ASP A 24 -3.37 22.05 -2.11
C ASP A 24 -2.39 20.89 -2.24
N ASP A 25 -2.87 19.64 -2.17
CA ASP A 25 -2.08 18.43 -2.29
C ASP A 25 -2.02 17.97 -3.76
N GLU A 26 -0.83 17.99 -4.35
CA GLU A 26 -0.58 17.65 -5.76
C GLU A 26 -1.03 16.22 -6.13
N GLU A 27 -0.88 15.27 -5.21
CA GLU A 27 -1.31 13.90 -5.44
C GLU A 27 -2.83 13.82 -5.55
N SER A 28 -3.54 14.44 -4.61
CA SER A 28 -5.01 14.52 -4.64
C SER A 28 -5.53 15.25 -5.87
N GLN A 29 -4.85 16.31 -6.32
CA GLN A 29 -5.20 17.01 -7.56
C GLN A 29 -5.11 16.09 -8.77
N SER A 30 -3.96 15.40 -8.91
CA SER A 30 -3.67 14.55 -10.09
C SER A 30 -4.54 13.31 -10.18
N THR A 31 -4.98 12.78 -9.04
CA THR A 31 -5.80 11.56 -8.94
C THR A 31 -7.30 11.83 -8.78
N ASN A 32 -7.75 13.09 -8.85
CA ASN A 32 -9.12 13.50 -8.51
C ASN A 32 -9.53 13.04 -7.09
N GLY A 33 -8.60 13.11 -6.15
CA GLY A 33 -8.83 12.72 -4.76
C GLY A 33 -8.85 11.21 -4.51
N VAL A 34 -8.45 10.40 -5.49
CA VAL A 34 -8.33 8.95 -5.30
C VAL A 34 -7.01 8.64 -4.59
N MET A 35 -7.12 8.06 -3.41
CA MET A 35 -5.98 7.64 -2.60
C MET A 35 -5.49 6.26 -3.06
N LEU A 36 -4.25 6.20 -3.56
CA LEU A 36 -3.63 4.97 -4.04
C LEU A 36 -2.73 4.36 -2.96
N GLU A 37 -2.80 3.06 -2.79
CA GLU A 37 -1.89 2.33 -1.90
C GLU A 37 -0.49 2.30 -2.53
N PRO A 38 0.57 2.81 -1.85
CA PRO A 38 1.88 3.06 -2.48
C PRO A 38 2.58 1.81 -3.02
N ASN A 39 2.37 0.65 -2.40
CA ASN A 39 3.07 -0.58 -2.80
C ASN A 39 2.40 -1.30 -3.98
N THR A 40 1.08 -1.17 -4.09
CA THR A 40 0.28 -1.93 -5.05
C THR A 40 -0.35 -1.07 -6.13
N GLY A 41 -0.46 0.25 -5.92
CA GLY A 41 -1.23 1.15 -6.77
C GLY A 41 -2.74 0.89 -6.71
N SER A 42 -3.20 0.09 -5.75
CA SER A 42 -4.62 -0.23 -5.59
C SER A 42 -5.39 0.94 -4.98
N THR A 43 -6.64 1.12 -5.39
CA THR A 43 -7.58 2.03 -4.73
C THR A 43 -8.21 1.43 -3.47
N LYS A 44 -7.97 0.13 -3.22
CA LYS A 44 -8.41 -0.59 -2.02
C LYS A 44 -7.27 -0.66 -1.03
N TRP A 45 -7.52 -0.24 0.18
CA TRP A 45 -6.58 -0.25 1.29
C TRP A 45 -6.96 -1.33 2.29
N ALA A 46 -6.00 -2.11 2.75
CA ALA A 46 -6.24 -2.95 3.91
C ALA A 46 -6.28 -2.06 5.17
N ILE A 47 -7.13 -2.43 6.12
CA ILE A 47 -7.33 -1.64 7.36
C ILE A 47 -5.99 -1.45 8.10
N GLY A 48 -5.11 -2.46 8.08
CA GLY A 48 -3.80 -2.41 8.74
C GLY A 48 -2.78 -1.48 8.09
N ASP A 49 -3.02 -1.06 6.84
CA ASP A 49 -2.11 -0.18 6.08
C ASP A 49 -2.51 1.30 6.20
N LEU A 50 -3.67 1.58 6.81
CA LEU A 50 -4.11 2.93 7.09
C LEU A 50 -3.41 3.50 8.32
N ASP A 51 -3.00 4.76 8.26
CA ASP A 51 -2.57 5.47 9.46
C ASP A 51 -3.71 5.56 10.49
N GLN A 52 -3.36 5.65 11.76
CA GLN A 52 -4.31 5.62 12.86
C GLN A 52 -5.38 6.72 12.78
N GLN A 53 -5.01 7.90 12.32
CA GLN A 53 -5.96 9.03 12.21
C GLN A 53 -6.96 8.78 11.08
N THR A 54 -6.49 8.33 9.92
CA THR A 54 -7.35 7.94 8.79
C THR A 54 -8.27 6.80 9.18
N PHE A 55 -7.75 5.77 9.87
CA PHE A 55 -8.56 4.64 10.33
C PHE A 55 -9.75 5.10 11.18
N PHE A 56 -9.53 5.92 12.21
CA PHE A 56 -10.61 6.39 13.08
C PHE A 56 -11.67 7.23 12.36
N VAL A 57 -11.30 7.94 11.30
CA VAL A 57 -12.24 8.69 10.49
C VAL A 57 -13.04 7.74 9.61
N VAL A 58 -12.36 6.86 8.88
CA VAL A 58 -12.98 5.92 7.94
C VAL A 58 -13.88 4.92 8.67
N ASP A 59 -13.51 4.48 9.88
CA ASP A 59 -14.30 3.52 10.66
C ASP A 59 -15.72 4.03 10.96
N LYS A 60 -15.86 5.33 11.18
CA LYS A 60 -17.16 5.98 11.46
C LYS A 60 -17.98 6.29 10.19
N LEU A 61 -17.37 6.26 9.02
CA LEU A 61 -18.04 6.61 7.77
C LEU A 61 -18.81 5.40 7.20
N LYS A 62 -19.99 5.69 6.66
CA LYS A 62 -20.71 4.76 5.79
C LYS A 62 -20.19 4.89 4.36
N THR A 63 -20.41 3.84 3.56
CA THR A 63 -20.10 3.88 2.11
C THR A 63 -20.77 5.09 1.46
N ALA A 64 -20.02 5.78 0.60
CA ALA A 64 -20.35 7.04 -0.06
C ALA A 64 -20.43 8.27 0.86
N GLN A 65 -20.22 8.12 2.15
CA GLN A 65 -20.22 9.25 3.09
C GLN A 65 -18.90 10.02 3.06
N ILE A 66 -18.99 11.32 3.33
CA ILE A 66 -17.88 12.28 3.40
C ILE A 66 -17.69 12.67 4.85
N SER A 67 -16.43 12.71 5.30
CA SER A 67 -16.08 13.15 6.66
C SER A 67 -16.29 14.66 6.83
N GLU A 68 -16.26 15.08 8.09
CA GLU A 68 -15.96 16.47 8.40
C GLU A 68 -14.49 16.79 8.11
N ALA A 69 -14.12 18.06 8.06
CA ALA A 69 -12.73 18.46 7.93
C ALA A 69 -11.93 18.00 9.14
N GLN A 70 -10.83 17.27 8.87
CA GLN A 70 -9.93 16.74 9.89
C GLN A 70 -8.64 17.54 9.88
N SER A 71 -8.23 18.04 11.03
CA SER A 71 -6.89 18.63 11.20
C SER A 71 -5.85 17.53 11.21
N ILE A 72 -4.81 17.70 10.39
CA ILE A 72 -3.65 16.82 10.32
C ILE A 72 -2.37 17.63 10.44
N THR A 73 -1.29 16.98 10.87
CA THR A 73 0.05 17.57 10.87
C THR A 73 0.86 16.87 9.78
N LEU A 74 1.34 17.62 8.82
CA LEU A 74 2.21 17.13 7.77
C LEU A 74 3.62 16.78 8.31
N PRO A 75 4.42 16.00 7.59
CA PRO A 75 5.78 15.62 8.01
C PRO A 75 6.72 16.81 8.26
N ASP A 76 6.47 17.95 7.61
CA ASP A 76 7.20 19.19 7.80
C ASP A 76 6.75 20.00 9.04
N GLY A 77 5.76 19.50 9.79
CA GLY A 77 5.16 20.16 10.95
C GLY A 77 4.03 21.13 10.62
N THR A 78 3.70 21.34 9.36
CA THR A 78 2.61 22.24 8.93
C THR A 78 1.26 21.65 9.30
N GLN A 79 0.36 22.50 9.80
CA GLN A 79 -1.04 22.12 10.03
C GLN A 79 -1.83 22.20 8.73
N ALA A 80 -2.49 21.12 8.39
CA ALA A 80 -3.36 21.03 7.23
C ALA A 80 -4.75 20.49 7.62
N TYR A 81 -5.69 20.58 6.70
CA TYR A 81 -7.03 20.01 6.86
C TYR A 81 -7.33 19.10 5.69
N ARG A 82 -7.86 17.92 5.97
CA ARG A 82 -8.31 16.98 4.94
C ARG A 82 -9.77 16.59 5.13
N VAL A 83 -10.39 16.20 4.04
CA VAL A 83 -11.73 15.62 3.96
C VAL A 83 -11.61 14.27 3.27
N ILE A 84 -12.24 13.26 3.83
CA ILE A 84 -12.17 11.89 3.33
C ILE A 84 -13.55 11.45 2.86
N ARG A 85 -13.62 10.83 1.69
CA ARG A 85 -14.82 10.14 1.19
C ARG A 85 -14.56 8.65 1.18
N LEU A 86 -15.42 7.87 1.86
CA LEU A 86 -15.38 6.41 1.78
C LEU A 86 -16.15 5.95 0.54
N THR A 87 -15.44 5.52 -0.48
CA THR A 87 -16.03 5.07 -1.75
C THR A 87 -16.67 3.68 -1.63
N SER A 88 -15.97 2.76 -0.98
CA SER A 88 -16.45 1.38 -0.78
C SER A 88 -15.88 0.77 0.49
N ARG A 89 -16.57 -0.21 1.04
CA ARG A 89 -16.08 -1.01 2.17
C ARG A 89 -16.34 -2.48 1.83
N SER A 90 -15.30 -3.30 1.91
CA SER A 90 -15.44 -4.75 1.78
C SER A 90 -15.73 -5.36 3.14
N GLU A 91 -16.65 -6.30 3.19
CA GLU A 91 -16.85 -7.13 4.37
C GLU A 91 -15.66 -8.08 4.54
N PRO A 92 -15.31 -8.46 5.79
CA PRO A 92 -14.28 -9.45 6.03
C PRO A 92 -14.59 -10.75 5.27
N HIS A 93 -13.72 -11.18 4.40
CA HIS A 93 -13.85 -12.39 3.61
C HIS A 93 -12.52 -13.13 3.50
N ARG A 94 -12.58 -14.41 3.17
CA ARG A 94 -11.40 -15.15 2.78
C ARG A 94 -10.93 -14.69 1.41
N MET A 95 -9.62 -14.49 1.28
CA MET A 95 -9.01 -14.10 0.01
C MET A 95 -9.46 -15.01 -1.13
N ASN A 96 -9.94 -14.40 -2.20
CA ASN A 96 -10.45 -15.09 -3.37
C ASN A 96 -10.08 -14.37 -4.68
N LEU A 97 -10.06 -15.10 -5.80
CA LEU A 97 -9.64 -14.56 -7.09
C LEU A 97 -10.59 -13.51 -7.68
N LYS A 98 -11.83 -13.45 -7.21
CA LYS A 98 -12.80 -12.50 -7.73
C LYS A 98 -12.59 -11.09 -7.18
N ASP A 99 -12.38 -11.01 -5.86
CA ASP A 99 -12.36 -9.75 -5.14
C ASP A 99 -10.92 -9.25 -4.90
N ASP A 100 -9.94 -10.19 -4.83
CA ASP A 100 -8.55 -9.93 -4.46
C ASP A 100 -7.56 -10.27 -5.59
N TYR A 101 -8.01 -10.31 -6.84
CA TYR A 101 -7.21 -10.76 -7.99
C TYR A 101 -5.85 -10.06 -8.06
N GLU A 102 -5.80 -8.74 -7.95
CA GLU A 102 -4.56 -7.97 -8.06
C GLU A 102 -3.58 -8.29 -6.94
N LEU A 103 -4.07 -8.43 -5.71
CA LEU A 103 -3.25 -8.79 -4.56
C LEU A 103 -2.65 -10.20 -4.71
N ILE A 104 -3.49 -11.16 -5.14
CA ILE A 104 -3.04 -12.54 -5.40
C ILE A 104 -2.05 -12.58 -6.56
N ARG A 105 -2.30 -11.84 -7.65
CA ARG A 105 -1.41 -11.73 -8.79
C ARG A 105 -0.03 -11.20 -8.40
N GLN A 106 0.03 -10.11 -7.65
CA GLN A 106 1.29 -9.51 -7.19
C GLN A 106 2.06 -10.47 -6.27
N ALA A 107 1.36 -11.14 -5.35
CA ALA A 107 1.99 -12.14 -4.48
C ALA A 107 2.55 -13.32 -5.29
N ALA A 108 1.83 -13.79 -6.31
CA ALA A 108 2.27 -14.86 -7.19
C ALA A 108 3.48 -14.44 -8.06
N GLU A 109 3.46 -13.21 -8.61
CA GLU A 109 4.59 -12.65 -9.36
C GLU A 109 5.82 -12.49 -8.47
N GLY A 110 5.68 -11.99 -7.24
CA GLY A 110 6.76 -11.88 -6.27
C GLY A 110 7.41 -13.24 -5.97
N ARG A 111 6.59 -14.26 -5.72
CA ARG A 111 7.08 -15.65 -5.51
C ARG A 111 7.78 -16.21 -6.75
N LYS A 112 7.26 -15.94 -7.93
CA LYS A 112 7.87 -16.39 -9.20
C LYS A 112 9.23 -15.73 -9.43
N ARG A 113 9.35 -14.43 -9.15
CA ARG A 113 10.63 -13.71 -9.24
C ARG A 113 11.64 -14.26 -8.23
N GLN A 114 11.23 -14.45 -6.98
CA GLN A 114 12.10 -15.02 -5.94
C GLN A 114 12.59 -16.39 -6.34
N LYS A 115 11.67 -17.26 -6.78
CA LYS A 115 12.04 -18.59 -7.27
C LYS A 115 13.04 -18.55 -8.43
N ALA A 116 12.87 -17.64 -9.39
CA ALA A 116 13.79 -17.50 -10.52
C ALA A 116 15.18 -17.07 -10.05
N VAL A 117 15.28 -16.16 -9.05
CA VAL A 117 16.57 -15.79 -8.43
C VAL A 117 17.19 -16.98 -7.71
N ASP A 118 16.40 -17.71 -6.93
CA ASP A 118 16.88 -18.87 -6.18
C ASP A 118 17.40 -19.98 -7.11
N ASP A 119 16.68 -20.25 -8.19
CA ASP A 119 17.08 -21.24 -9.20
C ASP A 119 18.37 -20.77 -9.92
N TRP A 120 18.44 -19.49 -10.30
CA TRP A 120 19.64 -18.91 -10.91
C TRP A 120 20.85 -19.00 -10.00
N VAL A 121 20.69 -18.66 -8.71
CA VAL A 121 21.77 -18.78 -7.70
C VAL A 121 22.25 -20.22 -7.61
N LYS A 122 21.35 -21.20 -7.50
CA LYS A 122 21.70 -22.63 -7.44
C LYS A 122 22.51 -23.08 -8.65
N ASP A 123 22.06 -22.70 -9.85
CA ASP A 123 22.71 -23.13 -11.10
C ASP A 123 24.11 -22.52 -11.27
N HIS A 124 24.34 -21.33 -10.69
CA HIS A 124 25.63 -20.63 -10.84
C HIS A 124 26.59 -20.83 -9.65
N LEU A 125 26.11 -21.31 -8.50
CA LEU A 125 26.95 -21.54 -7.32
C LEU A 125 28.18 -22.44 -7.62
N ALA A 126 28.01 -23.42 -8.47
CA ALA A 126 29.12 -24.32 -8.85
C ALA A 126 30.27 -23.61 -9.58
N ASN A 127 29.98 -22.45 -10.21
CA ASN A 127 30.93 -21.67 -11.01
C ASN A 127 31.43 -20.42 -10.30
N ILE A 128 30.97 -20.15 -9.06
CA ILE A 128 31.31 -18.96 -8.30
C ILE A 128 32.08 -19.39 -7.05
N TYR A 129 33.24 -18.74 -6.81
CA TYR A 129 33.98 -18.95 -5.58
C TYR A 129 33.30 -18.17 -4.45
N VAL A 130 32.79 -18.89 -3.45
CA VAL A 130 32.19 -18.31 -2.24
C VAL A 130 33.06 -18.69 -1.04
N ARG A 131 33.53 -17.69 -0.28
CA ARG A 131 34.26 -17.88 0.98
C ARG A 131 33.47 -17.26 2.13
N ILE A 132 33.09 -18.07 3.08
CA ILE A 132 32.49 -17.60 4.35
C ILE A 132 33.63 -17.48 5.35
N LEU A 133 33.79 -16.30 5.96
CA LEU A 133 34.80 -16.06 7.00
C LEU A 133 34.42 -16.83 8.26
N PRO A 134 35.41 -17.31 9.07
CA PRO A 134 35.15 -18.09 10.27
C PRO A 134 34.15 -17.46 11.24
N ASP A 135 34.20 -16.16 11.40
CA ASP A 135 33.32 -15.39 12.28
C ASP A 135 31.84 -15.50 11.92
N TYR A 136 31.53 -15.85 10.67
CA TYR A 136 30.17 -16.00 10.13
C TYR A 136 29.79 -17.46 9.83
N ALA A 137 30.67 -18.41 10.12
CA ALA A 137 30.41 -19.83 9.82
C ALA A 137 29.20 -20.40 10.57
N GLY A 138 28.84 -19.82 11.72
CA GLY A 138 27.67 -20.20 12.52
C GLY A 138 26.36 -19.51 12.14
N CYS A 139 26.36 -18.61 11.14
CA CYS A 139 25.16 -17.90 10.72
C CYS A 139 24.26 -18.80 9.87
N THR A 140 22.93 -18.64 10.04
CA THR A 140 21.95 -19.27 9.17
C THR A 140 21.75 -18.41 7.93
N PHE A 141 22.12 -18.92 6.76
CA PHE A 141 21.93 -18.27 5.47
C PHE A 141 20.64 -18.74 4.80
N GLN A 142 19.98 -17.86 4.05
CA GLN A 142 18.78 -18.21 3.27
C GLN A 142 19.09 -19.20 2.14
N HIS A 143 20.33 -19.18 1.62
CA HIS A 143 20.81 -20.09 0.59
C HIS A 143 22.03 -20.87 1.09
N PRO A 144 22.18 -22.13 0.72
CA PRO A 144 23.40 -22.92 1.00
C PRO A 144 24.53 -22.43 0.07
N TRP A 145 25.27 -21.41 0.48
CA TRP A 145 26.34 -20.80 -0.30
C TRP A 145 27.55 -21.69 -0.54
N LEU A 146 27.72 -22.72 0.26
CA LEU A 146 28.76 -23.70 0.07
C LEU A 146 28.17 -24.97 -0.56
N PRO A 147 28.87 -25.59 -1.56
CA PRO A 147 28.45 -26.88 -2.06
C PRO A 147 28.39 -27.85 -0.87
N GLN A 148 27.29 -28.56 -0.72
CA GLN A 148 27.22 -29.65 0.24
C GLN A 148 28.23 -30.69 -0.20
N THR A 149 29.37 -30.78 0.49
CA THR A 149 30.29 -31.88 0.35
C THR A 149 29.56 -33.11 0.83
N GLY A 150 28.98 -33.86 -0.11
CA GLY A 150 28.46 -35.20 0.16
C GLY A 150 29.61 -36.11 0.62
N HIS A 151 29.44 -36.70 1.79
CA HIS A 151 30.24 -37.82 2.22
C HIS A 151 29.84 -39.06 1.42
#